data_89e011c153a3a535e1ff114114ab791a
#
_entry.id   89e011c153a3a535e1ff114114ab791a
#
_cell.length_a   1.000
_cell.length_b   1.000
_cell.length_c   1.000
_cell.angle_alpha   90.00
_cell.angle_beta   90.00
_cell.angle_gamma   90.00
#
_symmetry.space_group_name_H-M   'P 1'
#
loop_
_entity.id
_entity.type
_entity.pdbx_description
1 polymer ?
#
loop_
_entity_poly.entity_id
_entity_poly.type
_entity_poly.pdbx_seq_one_letter_code
_entity_poly.pdbx_strand_id
1 'polypeptide(L)'
;MRRVDREVTDFSQMLEVLQACDCCRLGLVDGAQAYIVPMNFGIAQEDGKLVLYFHTAKEGRKIDLIKKQSAVSFQADTGHGLRSGERAGDFSYFYQCVMGTGTAELLEEPDAKILGLQAIMAHYSPKTDWNFDLPCLDRVYVIRLTVTDWSCKVH
;
A
#
# COMPACT_ATOMS: atom_id res chain seq x y z
N MET A 1 14.46 6.03 12.40
CA MET A 1 13.87 7.33 11.90
C MET A 1 14.59 8.53 12.51
N ARG A 2 14.77 9.69 11.81
CA ARG A 2 15.48 10.87 12.35
C ARG A 2 14.66 11.63 13.43
N ARG A 3 13.33 11.72 13.26
CA ARG A 3 12.40 12.40 14.18
C ARG A 3 11.66 11.35 15.00
N VAL A 4 12.34 10.86 16.04
CA VAL A 4 11.82 9.82 16.95
C VAL A 4 10.57 10.30 17.71
N ASP A 5 10.47 11.62 17.96
CA ASP A 5 9.30 12.28 18.58
C ASP A 5 8.00 12.16 17.78
N ARG A 6 8.08 11.74 16.52
CA ARG A 6 6.94 11.57 15.60
C ARG A 6 6.75 10.12 15.16
N GLU A 7 7.59 9.22 15.64
CA GLU A 7 7.53 7.81 15.31
C GLU A 7 6.40 7.13 16.08
N VAL A 8 5.58 6.37 15.36
CA VAL A 8 4.57 5.48 15.93
C VAL A 8 5.12 4.07 15.82
N THR A 9 5.24 3.37 16.96
CA THR A 9 5.80 2.01 17.05
C THR A 9 4.76 0.97 17.47
N ASP A 10 3.62 1.40 17.97
CA ASP A 10 2.50 0.51 18.28
C ASP A 10 1.87 -0.01 16.99
N PHE A 11 1.82 -1.31 16.82
CA PHE A 11 1.34 -1.95 15.61
C PHE A 11 -0.11 -1.59 15.27
N SER A 12 -0.98 -1.51 16.27
CA SER A 12 -2.39 -1.19 16.06
C SER A 12 -2.57 0.22 15.57
N GLN A 13 -1.85 1.19 16.16
CA GLN A 13 -1.86 2.59 15.72
C GLN A 13 -1.26 2.75 14.32
N MET A 14 -0.19 2.04 14.00
CA MET A 14 0.39 2.03 12.65
C MET A 14 -0.62 1.50 11.63
N LEU A 15 -1.37 0.45 11.98
CA LEU A 15 -2.41 -0.12 11.14
C LEU A 15 -3.59 0.83 10.95
N GLU A 16 -4.02 1.55 11.98
CA GLU A 16 -5.05 2.59 11.90
C GLU A 16 -4.66 3.70 10.90
N VAL A 17 -3.41 4.17 10.95
CA VAL A 17 -2.91 5.15 9.97
C VAL A 17 -2.97 4.59 8.56
N LEU A 18 -2.54 3.35 8.35
CA LEU A 18 -2.56 2.71 7.04
C LEU A 18 -4.00 2.52 6.53
N GLN A 19 -4.92 2.13 7.39
CA GLN A 19 -6.36 1.99 7.08
C GLN A 19 -7.02 3.32 6.69
N ALA A 20 -6.53 4.44 7.21
CA ALA A 20 -7.04 5.77 6.88
C ALA A 20 -6.49 6.33 5.55
N CYS A 21 -5.56 5.64 4.89
CA CYS A 21 -4.99 6.07 3.61
C CYS A 21 -5.84 5.59 2.43
N ASP A 22 -6.10 6.48 1.45
CA ASP A 22 -6.89 6.16 0.25
C ASP A 22 -6.06 5.59 -0.89
N CYS A 23 -4.75 5.80 -0.86
CA CYS A 23 -3.85 5.45 -1.95
C CYS A 23 -2.50 4.99 -1.40
N CYS A 24 -2.00 3.89 -1.96
CA CYS A 24 -0.65 3.40 -1.70
C CYS A 24 0.20 3.56 -2.96
N ARG A 25 1.40 4.09 -2.81
CA ARG A 25 2.38 4.25 -3.88
C ARG A 25 3.39 3.12 -3.81
N LEU A 26 3.46 2.31 -4.86
CA LEU A 26 4.50 1.30 -5.01
C LEU A 26 5.73 1.92 -5.67
N GLY A 27 6.89 1.70 -5.08
CA GLY A 27 8.19 2.03 -5.63
C GLY A 27 8.88 0.78 -6.17
N LEU A 28 9.09 0.74 -7.48
CA LEU A 28 9.71 -0.36 -8.21
C LEU A 28 11.05 0.08 -8.79
N VAL A 29 11.98 -0.86 -8.94
CA VAL A 29 13.30 -0.59 -9.52
C VAL A 29 13.24 -0.77 -11.04
N ASP A 30 13.61 0.28 -11.78
CA ASP A 30 13.69 0.25 -13.23
C ASP A 30 15.07 0.71 -13.70
N GLY A 31 16.00 -0.23 -13.75
CA GLY A 31 17.42 0.08 -13.98
C GLY A 31 17.99 0.94 -12.86
N ALA A 32 18.47 2.13 -13.21
CA ALA A 32 18.99 3.11 -12.24
C ALA A 32 17.93 4.08 -11.70
N GLN A 33 16.66 3.92 -12.08
CA GLN A 33 15.57 4.83 -11.71
C GLN A 33 14.54 4.14 -10.83
N ALA A 34 13.87 4.92 -9.97
CA ALA A 34 12.66 4.48 -9.29
C ALA A 34 11.45 4.71 -10.19
N TYR A 35 10.61 3.69 -10.34
CA TYR A 35 9.30 3.81 -10.96
C TYR A 35 8.23 3.78 -9.87
N ILE A 36 7.52 4.90 -9.68
CA ILE A 36 6.52 5.06 -8.62
C ILE A 36 5.14 5.06 -9.25
N VAL A 37 4.25 4.22 -8.73
CA VAL A 37 2.88 4.10 -9.23
C VAL A 37 1.86 4.14 -8.09
N PRO A 38 0.86 5.06 -8.12
CA PRO A 38 -0.24 5.07 -7.16
C PRO A 38 -1.22 3.95 -7.47
N MET A 39 -1.73 3.30 -6.41
CA MET A 39 -2.65 2.18 -6.53
C MET A 39 -3.66 2.17 -5.37
N ASN A 40 -4.88 1.72 -5.66
CA ASN A 40 -5.80 1.26 -4.63
C ASN A 40 -5.26 -0.03 -4.02
N PHE A 41 -5.52 -0.24 -2.75
CA PHE A 41 -4.96 -1.38 -2.02
C PHE A 41 -5.93 -1.98 -1.00
N GLY A 42 -5.65 -3.20 -0.61
CA GLY A 42 -6.30 -3.87 0.52
C GLY A 42 -5.27 -4.27 1.56
N ILE A 43 -5.72 -4.48 2.78
CA ILE A 43 -4.89 -4.80 3.93
C ILE A 43 -5.31 -6.16 4.48
N ALA A 44 -4.34 -7.00 4.78
CA ALA A 44 -4.53 -8.26 5.49
C ALA A 44 -3.39 -8.51 6.48
N GLN A 45 -3.64 -9.44 7.40
CA GLN A 45 -2.61 -9.99 8.27
C GLN A 45 -2.57 -11.50 8.05
N GLU A 46 -1.42 -12.02 7.68
CA GLU A 46 -1.20 -13.43 7.40
C GLU A 46 0.04 -13.90 8.15
N ASP A 47 -0.10 -14.93 8.97
CA ASP A 47 1.00 -15.47 9.79
C ASP A 47 1.74 -14.39 10.62
N GLY A 48 0.98 -13.41 11.15
CA GLY A 48 1.50 -12.31 11.93
C GLY A 48 2.23 -11.22 11.13
N LYS A 49 2.20 -11.29 9.79
CA LYS A 49 2.79 -10.29 8.89
C LYS A 49 1.72 -9.41 8.26
N LEU A 50 2.06 -8.17 8.03
CA LEU A 50 1.27 -7.26 7.21
C LEU A 50 1.38 -7.68 5.74
N VAL A 51 0.23 -7.81 5.07
CA VAL A 51 0.14 -8.07 3.64
C VAL A 51 -0.70 -6.99 2.99
N LEU A 52 -0.22 -6.45 1.88
CA LEU A 52 -0.97 -5.49 1.05
C LEU A 52 -1.33 -6.15 -0.28
N TYR A 53 -2.58 -5.94 -0.70
CA TYR A 53 -3.08 -6.43 -1.96
C TYR A 53 -3.38 -5.27 -2.92
N PHE A 54 -3.01 -5.45 -4.19
CA PHE A 54 -3.29 -4.50 -5.26
C PHE A 54 -3.82 -5.27 -6.47
N HIS A 55 -4.64 -4.62 -7.30
CA HIS A 55 -5.05 -5.21 -8.57
C HIS A 55 -4.50 -4.41 -9.75
N THR A 56 -4.27 -5.07 -10.87
CA THR A 56 -3.72 -4.45 -12.07
C THR A 56 -4.10 -5.25 -13.32
N ALA A 57 -4.06 -4.62 -14.48
CA ALA A 57 -4.11 -5.35 -15.75
C ALA A 57 -2.94 -6.34 -15.87
N LYS A 58 -3.07 -7.36 -16.70
CA LYS A 58 -2.04 -8.40 -16.90
C LYS A 58 -0.80 -7.93 -17.67
N GLU A 59 -0.84 -6.73 -18.23
CA GLU A 59 0.22 -6.13 -19.02
C GLU A 59 0.62 -4.76 -18.48
N GLY A 60 1.85 -4.36 -18.75
CA GLY A 60 2.36 -3.04 -18.46
C GLY A 60 3.63 -3.04 -17.63
N ARG A 61 4.30 -1.88 -17.61
CA ARG A 61 5.64 -1.67 -17.03
C ARG A 61 5.78 -2.20 -15.61
N LYS A 62 4.78 -1.98 -14.73
CA LYS A 62 4.85 -2.46 -13.34
C LYS A 62 4.92 -3.99 -13.25
N ILE A 63 4.22 -4.70 -14.14
CA ILE A 63 4.22 -6.17 -14.17
C ILE A 63 5.60 -6.68 -14.59
N ASP A 64 6.18 -6.08 -15.64
CA ASP A 64 7.51 -6.46 -16.12
C ASP A 64 8.58 -6.22 -15.04
N LEU A 65 8.46 -5.11 -14.31
CA LEU A 65 9.38 -4.78 -13.22
C LEU A 65 9.26 -5.74 -12.04
N ILE A 66 8.03 -6.09 -11.62
CA ILE A 66 7.80 -7.07 -10.54
C ILE A 66 8.32 -8.47 -10.94
N LYS A 67 8.07 -8.90 -12.18
CA LYS A 67 8.60 -10.17 -12.69
C LYS A 67 10.13 -10.20 -12.71
N LYS A 68 10.76 -9.05 -12.96
CA LYS A 68 12.23 -8.92 -12.99
C LYS A 68 12.81 -8.84 -11.58
N GLN A 69 12.14 -8.16 -10.66
CA GLN A 69 12.57 -7.96 -9.28
C GLN A 69 11.36 -7.82 -8.36
N SER A 70 11.21 -8.78 -7.46
CA SER A 70 10.09 -8.82 -6.52
C SER A 70 10.23 -7.91 -5.30
N ALA A 71 11.45 -7.43 -5.00
CA ALA A 71 11.67 -6.49 -3.90
C ALA A 71 11.12 -5.11 -4.26
N VAL A 72 10.18 -4.61 -3.46
CA VAL A 72 9.50 -3.33 -3.69
C VAL A 72 9.44 -2.51 -2.41
N SER A 73 9.26 -1.21 -2.57
CA SER A 73 8.94 -0.30 -1.48
C SER A 73 7.50 0.20 -1.61
N PHE A 74 6.92 0.65 -0.51
CA PHE A 74 5.60 1.27 -0.54
C PHE A 74 5.54 2.50 0.37
N GLN A 75 4.61 3.40 0.08
CA GLN A 75 4.30 4.58 0.88
C GLN A 75 2.81 4.88 0.77
N ALA A 76 2.18 5.18 1.91
CA ALA A 76 0.83 5.70 1.98
C ALA A 76 0.77 6.85 2.99
N ASP A 77 -0.04 7.85 2.73
CA ASP A 77 -0.16 9.02 3.59
C ASP A 77 -1.59 9.57 3.63
N THR A 78 -1.91 10.20 4.75
CA THR A 78 -3.24 10.76 5.04
C THR A 78 -3.13 11.91 6.06
N GLY A 79 -4.25 12.46 6.50
CA GLY A 79 -4.31 13.44 7.59
C GLY A 79 -3.63 14.76 7.27
N HIS A 80 -3.67 15.17 5.99
CA HIS A 80 -3.01 16.38 5.52
C HIS A 80 -3.69 17.66 6.03
N GLY A 81 -2.91 18.56 6.62
CA GLY A 81 -3.42 19.82 7.14
C GLY A 81 -2.36 20.91 7.24
N LEU A 82 -2.70 22.13 6.79
CA LEU A 82 -1.83 23.29 6.90
C LEU A 82 -1.99 23.95 8.27
N ARG A 83 -0.89 24.13 8.97
CA ARG A 83 -0.81 25.09 10.10
C ARG A 83 -0.18 26.36 9.58
N SER A 84 -0.95 27.45 9.55
CA SER A 84 -0.47 28.78 9.19
C SER A 84 0.07 29.54 10.40
N GLY A 85 0.88 30.56 10.15
CA GLY A 85 1.42 31.47 11.15
C GLY A 85 1.71 32.85 10.54
N GLU A 86 2.18 33.78 11.36
CA GLU A 86 2.46 35.15 10.90
C GLU A 86 3.75 35.26 10.07
N ARG A 87 4.72 34.37 10.33
CA ARG A 87 6.00 34.34 9.63
C ARG A 87 6.14 33.02 8.87
N ALA A 88 6.90 33.01 7.81
CA ALA A 88 7.15 31.81 7.00
C ALA A 88 7.66 30.62 7.82
N GLY A 89 8.47 30.85 8.85
CA GLY A 89 8.98 29.80 9.74
C GLY A 89 7.95 29.20 10.69
N ASP A 90 6.78 29.83 10.85
CA ASP A 90 5.70 29.38 11.73
C ASP A 90 4.74 28.42 10.98
N PHE A 91 4.85 28.35 9.64
CA PHE A 91 4.05 27.42 8.85
C PHE A 91 4.54 25.98 9.06
N SER A 92 3.58 25.06 9.16
CA SER A 92 3.84 23.63 9.21
C SER A 92 2.75 22.87 8.46
N TYR A 93 3.03 21.61 8.11
CA TYR A 93 2.07 20.77 7.42
C TYR A 93 1.93 19.45 8.18
N PHE A 94 0.71 19.17 8.66
CA PHE A 94 0.39 17.91 9.32
C PHE A 94 0.25 16.80 8.28
N TYR A 95 0.63 15.60 8.66
CA TYR A 95 0.44 14.38 7.88
C TYR A 95 0.64 13.17 8.77
N GLN A 96 0.08 12.07 8.33
CA GLN A 96 0.35 10.73 8.84
C GLN A 96 0.88 9.91 7.66
N CYS A 97 1.94 9.14 7.85
CA CYS A 97 2.61 8.46 6.76
C CYS A 97 3.12 7.09 7.21
N VAL A 98 2.87 6.10 6.39
CA VAL A 98 3.42 4.75 6.50
C VAL A 98 4.32 4.49 5.31
N MET A 99 5.49 3.94 5.57
CA MET A 99 6.45 3.53 4.53
C MET A 99 7.02 2.17 4.89
N GLY A 100 7.32 1.37 3.89
CA GLY A 100 7.94 0.07 4.12
C GLY A 100 8.49 -0.57 2.87
N THR A 101 8.99 -1.78 3.06
CA THR A 101 9.53 -2.64 2.01
C THR A 101 8.95 -4.04 2.13
N GLY A 102 9.01 -4.78 1.06
CA GLY A 102 8.53 -6.15 1.05
C GLY A 102 8.79 -6.86 -0.27
N THR A 103 8.22 -8.06 -0.37
CA THR A 103 8.31 -8.90 -1.55
C THR A 103 6.94 -8.97 -2.21
N ALA A 104 6.88 -8.57 -3.47
CA ALA A 104 5.68 -8.62 -4.30
C ALA A 104 5.64 -9.92 -5.11
N GLU A 105 4.47 -10.52 -5.21
CA GLU A 105 4.18 -11.64 -6.10
C GLU A 105 2.91 -11.38 -6.90
N LEU A 106 2.83 -11.96 -8.09
CA LEU A 106 1.66 -11.88 -8.96
C LEU A 106 0.83 -13.14 -8.76
N LEU A 107 -0.37 -12.99 -8.21
CA LEU A 107 -1.29 -14.10 -8.00
C LEU A 107 -2.02 -14.44 -9.30
N GLU A 108 -2.00 -15.71 -9.69
CA GLU A 108 -2.65 -16.22 -10.91
C GLU A 108 -3.88 -17.07 -10.58
N GLU A 109 -3.82 -17.82 -9.48
CA GLU A 109 -4.89 -18.74 -9.06
C GLU A 109 -6.16 -17.97 -8.68
N PRO A 110 -7.34 -18.38 -9.17
CA PRO A 110 -8.61 -17.68 -8.95
C PRO A 110 -8.92 -17.44 -7.47
N ASP A 111 -8.78 -18.44 -6.62
CA ASP A 111 -9.08 -18.32 -5.19
C ASP A 111 -8.16 -17.32 -4.49
N ALA A 112 -6.87 -17.33 -4.82
CA ALA A 112 -5.91 -16.37 -4.28
C ALA A 112 -6.21 -14.93 -4.74
N LYS A 113 -6.64 -14.74 -6.00
CA LYS A 113 -7.09 -13.45 -6.51
C LYS A 113 -8.34 -12.95 -5.79
N ILE A 114 -9.31 -13.84 -5.54
CA ILE A 114 -10.56 -13.50 -4.83
C ILE A 114 -10.23 -12.97 -3.44
N LEU A 115 -9.36 -13.64 -2.69
CA LEU A 115 -8.93 -13.18 -1.36
C LEU A 115 -8.35 -11.76 -1.41
N GLY A 116 -7.44 -11.49 -2.34
CA GLY A 116 -6.84 -10.17 -2.49
C GLY A 116 -7.85 -9.11 -2.93
N LEU A 117 -8.77 -9.42 -3.86
CA LEU A 117 -9.82 -8.50 -4.29
C LEU A 117 -10.82 -8.21 -3.17
N GLN A 118 -11.16 -9.21 -2.35
CA GLN A 118 -12.00 -9.02 -1.16
C GLN A 118 -11.33 -8.07 -0.15
N ALA A 119 -10.02 -8.21 0.09
CA ALA A 119 -9.27 -7.31 0.94
C ALA A 119 -9.26 -5.86 0.41
N ILE A 120 -9.11 -5.69 -0.92
CA ILE A 120 -9.22 -4.37 -1.56
C ILE A 120 -10.62 -3.79 -1.38
N MET A 121 -11.67 -4.58 -1.62
CA MET A 121 -13.05 -4.10 -1.46
C MET A 121 -13.39 -3.76 -0.02
N ALA A 122 -12.90 -4.53 0.94
CA ALA A 122 -13.10 -4.26 2.36
C ALA A 122 -12.48 -2.93 2.81
N HIS A 123 -11.41 -2.48 2.14
CA HIS A 123 -10.79 -1.19 2.43
C HIS A 123 -11.64 0.00 1.97
N TYR A 124 -12.36 -0.12 0.87
CA TYR A 124 -13.11 1.00 0.25
C TYR A 124 -14.63 0.92 0.41
N SER A 125 -15.16 -0.19 0.90
CA SER A 125 -16.61 -0.39 0.96
C SER A 125 -17.01 -1.17 2.20
N PRO A 126 -18.10 -0.78 2.88
CA PRO A 126 -18.66 -1.54 3.99
C PRO A 126 -19.38 -2.84 3.54
N LYS A 127 -19.63 -2.99 2.25
CA LYS A 127 -20.25 -4.19 1.69
C LYS A 127 -19.26 -5.37 1.71
N THR A 128 -19.72 -6.56 2.11
CA THR A 128 -18.87 -7.76 2.27
C THR A 128 -19.20 -8.90 1.30
N ASP A 129 -20.36 -8.87 0.66
CA ASP A 129 -20.88 -9.93 -0.22
C ASP A 129 -20.54 -9.68 -1.71
N TRP A 130 -19.27 -9.40 -2.00
CA TRP A 130 -18.80 -9.21 -3.37
C TRP A 130 -18.60 -10.55 -4.07
N ASN A 131 -19.17 -10.66 -5.28
CA ASN A 131 -18.95 -11.80 -6.18
C ASN A 131 -17.99 -11.39 -7.31
N PHE A 132 -17.02 -12.25 -7.60
CA PHE A 132 -16.04 -12.05 -8.67
C PHE A 132 -16.20 -13.17 -9.70
N ASP A 133 -16.66 -12.85 -10.89
CA ASP A 133 -16.81 -13.81 -11.97
C ASP A 133 -15.47 -14.14 -12.65
N LEU A 134 -15.38 -15.33 -13.24
CA LEU A 134 -14.17 -15.78 -13.92
C LEU A 134 -13.68 -14.81 -15.01
N PRO A 135 -14.55 -14.23 -15.88
CA PRO A 135 -14.12 -13.25 -16.86
C PRO A 135 -13.47 -12.00 -16.28
N CYS A 136 -13.87 -11.56 -15.09
CA CYS A 136 -13.21 -10.46 -14.35
C CYS A 136 -11.84 -10.89 -13.82
N LEU A 137 -11.75 -12.07 -13.22
CA LEU A 137 -10.50 -12.62 -12.68
C LEU A 137 -9.45 -12.86 -13.77
N ASP A 138 -9.89 -13.28 -14.96
CA ASP A 138 -8.99 -13.54 -16.10
C ASP A 138 -8.33 -12.29 -16.67
N ARG A 139 -8.90 -11.11 -16.45
CA ARG A 139 -8.38 -9.84 -16.98
C ARG A 139 -7.37 -9.16 -16.06
N VAL A 140 -7.23 -9.61 -14.82
CA VAL A 140 -6.37 -8.95 -13.82
C VAL A 140 -5.33 -9.87 -13.23
N TYR A 141 -4.21 -9.30 -12.83
CA TYR A 141 -3.37 -9.83 -11.77
C TYR A 141 -3.77 -9.18 -10.44
N VAL A 142 -3.63 -9.94 -9.37
CA VAL A 142 -3.56 -9.40 -8.02
C VAL A 142 -2.11 -9.46 -7.57
N ILE A 143 -1.57 -8.33 -7.12
CA ILE A 143 -0.25 -8.24 -6.53
C ILE A 143 -0.43 -8.46 -5.03
N ARG A 144 0.26 -9.45 -4.46
CA ARG A 144 0.38 -9.67 -3.02
C ARG A 144 1.74 -9.17 -2.57
N LEU A 145 1.78 -8.18 -1.70
CA LEU A 145 2.99 -7.64 -1.10
C LEU A 145 3.10 -8.10 0.35
N THR A 146 3.99 -9.04 0.61
CA THR A 146 4.35 -9.42 1.97
C THR A 146 5.34 -8.42 2.53
N VAL A 147 4.92 -7.64 3.53
CA VAL A 147 5.74 -6.60 4.14
C VAL A 147 6.81 -7.22 5.03
N THR A 148 8.06 -6.80 4.84
CA THR A 148 9.22 -7.26 5.62
C THR A 148 9.66 -6.26 6.67
N ASP A 149 9.53 -4.97 6.36
CA ASP A 149 9.85 -3.88 7.28
C ASP A 149 8.95 -2.67 6.96
N TRP A 150 8.48 -1.98 8.00
CA TRP A 150 7.68 -0.78 7.84
C TRP A 150 7.79 0.17 9.03
N SER A 151 7.52 1.42 8.80
CA SER A 151 7.55 2.48 9.79
C SER A 151 6.38 3.43 9.62
N CYS A 152 5.94 4.04 10.72
CA CYS A 152 4.86 5.01 10.73
C CYS A 152 5.32 6.30 11.39
N LYS A 153 4.83 7.41 10.85
CA LYS A 153 5.12 8.75 11.35
C LYS A 153 3.88 9.62 11.33
N VAL A 154 3.66 10.32 12.46
CA VAL A 154 2.58 11.28 12.64
C VAL A 154 3.16 12.65 12.97
N HIS A 155 2.67 13.70 12.32
CA HIS A 155 3.09 15.09 12.54
C HIS A 155 1.90 15.99 12.80
#